data_8dc9d728af6aff5bd1fd77ab179ca79f
#
_entry.id   8dc9d728af6aff5bd1fd77ab179ca79f
#
_cell.length_a   1.000
_cell.length_b   1.000
_cell.length_c   1.000
_cell.angle_alpha   90.00
_cell.angle_beta   90.00
_cell.angle_gamma   90.00
#
_symmetry.space_group_name_H-M   'P 1'
#
loop_
_entity.id
_entity.type
_entity.pdbx_description
1 polymer ?
#
loop_
_entity_poly.entity_id
_entity_poly.type
_entity_poly.pdbx_seq_one_letter_code
_entity_poly.pdbx_strand_id
1 'polypeptide(L)'
;PDLVILCARYEGVDERVSGALVTDEVSIGDYVLSGGVLPALVLVEAVSRMIPGVVGKWESVDTDSFYHGVLGPPQYTRPPEFRGMRVPEVLLGGNHAAIGRWRRKEALRATRERRPDLLENLTSEDMDLLAELEAERGRPNTDKEKSQ
;
A
#
# COMPACT_ATOMS: atom_id res chain seq x y z
N PRO A 1 14.53 16.83 17.62
CA PRO A 1 15.36 15.64 17.76
C PRO A 1 16.01 15.33 16.42
N ASP A 2 17.31 14.95 16.46
CA ASP A 2 18.07 14.63 15.28
C ASP A 2 18.04 13.10 15.06
N LEU A 3 17.98 12.65 13.81
CA LEU A 3 18.06 11.25 13.44
C LEU A 3 19.46 10.97 12.88
N VAL A 4 20.15 9.99 13.46
CA VAL A 4 21.44 9.50 12.97
C VAL A 4 21.25 8.08 12.48
N ILE A 5 21.61 7.81 11.22
CA ILE A 5 21.49 6.47 10.62
C ILE A 5 22.89 5.92 10.37
N LEU A 6 23.22 4.80 11.03
CA LEU A 6 24.46 4.08 10.82
C LEU A 6 24.34 3.12 9.63
N CYS A 7 25.13 3.34 8.60
CA CYS A 7 25.14 2.55 7.36
C CYS A 7 26.40 1.68 7.33
N ALA A 8 26.28 0.41 7.64
CA ALA A 8 27.38 -0.54 7.56
C ALA A 8 27.78 -0.83 6.10
N ARG A 9 29.02 -1.26 5.90
CA ARG A 9 29.54 -1.90 4.69
C ARG A 9 30.27 -3.19 5.06
N TYR A 10 30.54 -4.03 4.04
CA TYR A 10 31.24 -5.31 4.21
C TYR A 10 30.49 -6.26 5.16
N GLU A 11 31.14 -6.76 6.20
CA GLU A 11 30.60 -7.74 7.16
C GLU A 11 29.63 -7.15 8.20
N GLY A 12 29.42 -5.83 8.21
CA GLY A 12 28.49 -5.17 9.14
C GLY A 12 29.16 -4.17 10.07
N VAL A 13 28.52 -3.94 11.22
CA VAL A 13 29.01 -3.08 12.31
C VAL A 13 29.46 -3.97 13.46
N ASP A 14 30.48 -3.55 14.22
CA ASP A 14 30.88 -4.24 15.46
C ASP A 14 29.66 -4.32 16.40
N GLU A 15 29.36 -5.51 16.89
CA GLU A 15 28.22 -5.79 17.76
C GLU A 15 28.18 -4.90 19.00
N ARG A 16 29.33 -4.51 19.52
CA ARG A 16 29.43 -3.60 20.66
C ARG A 16 28.93 -2.19 20.35
N VAL A 17 29.00 -1.76 19.08
CA VAL A 17 28.43 -0.48 18.63
C VAL A 17 26.91 -0.57 18.59
N SER A 18 26.37 -1.65 18.06
CA SER A 18 24.92 -1.91 18.07
C SER A 18 24.39 -1.92 19.51
N GLY A 19 25.00 -2.70 20.39
CA GLY A 19 24.54 -2.83 21.77
C GLY A 19 24.74 -1.59 22.67
N ALA A 20 25.69 -0.70 22.35
CA ALA A 20 26.02 0.45 23.20
C ALA A 20 25.47 1.79 22.70
N LEU A 21 25.31 1.97 21.40
CA LEU A 21 25.04 3.28 20.78
C LEU A 21 23.75 3.33 19.95
N VAL A 22 23.29 2.18 19.44
CA VAL A 22 22.11 2.12 18.57
C VAL A 22 20.85 2.01 19.41
N THR A 23 19.86 2.84 19.12
CA THR A 23 18.53 2.79 19.78
C THR A 23 17.59 1.79 19.09
N ASP A 24 17.68 1.68 17.77
CA ASP A 24 16.81 0.82 16.96
C ASP A 24 17.57 0.21 15.80
N GLU A 25 17.36 -1.08 15.55
CA GLU A 25 17.85 -1.77 14.36
C GLU A 25 16.69 -2.04 13.41
N VAL A 26 16.85 -1.65 12.14
CA VAL A 26 15.79 -1.75 11.14
C VAL A 26 16.24 -2.60 9.96
N SER A 27 15.49 -3.66 9.67
CA SER A 27 15.60 -4.43 8.43
C SER A 27 14.51 -3.99 7.45
N ILE A 28 14.87 -3.88 6.16
CA ILE A 28 13.92 -3.59 5.09
C ILE A 28 13.46 -4.84 4.32
N GLY A 29 13.92 -6.03 4.71
CA GLY A 29 13.53 -7.30 4.11
C GLY A 29 14.58 -8.41 4.21
N ASP A 30 14.17 -9.63 3.88
CA ASP A 30 14.98 -10.85 3.99
C ASP A 30 15.88 -11.05 2.75
N TYR A 31 16.76 -10.11 2.50
CA TYR A 31 17.76 -10.17 1.42
C TYR A 31 19.03 -9.42 1.81
N VAL A 32 20.15 -9.79 1.19
CA VAL A 32 21.46 -9.19 1.47
C VAL A 32 21.77 -8.10 0.47
N LEU A 33 22.23 -6.96 0.96
CA LEU A 33 22.72 -5.82 0.18
C LEU A 33 24.20 -5.58 0.48
N SER A 34 24.90 -4.90 -0.42
CA SER A 34 26.33 -4.58 -0.29
C SER A 34 26.64 -3.54 0.81
N GLY A 35 25.63 -2.96 1.44
CA GLY A 35 25.78 -1.98 2.53
C GLY A 35 24.46 -1.29 2.89
N GLY A 36 24.48 -0.54 3.99
CA GLY A 36 23.31 0.08 4.62
C GLY A 36 22.79 1.37 3.96
N VAL A 37 23.49 1.91 2.94
CA VAL A 37 23.10 3.22 2.34
C VAL A 37 21.76 3.14 1.61
N LEU A 38 21.52 2.08 0.83
CA LEU A 38 20.22 1.90 0.14
C LEU A 38 19.06 1.68 1.11
N PRO A 39 19.17 0.81 2.13
CA PRO A 39 18.18 0.73 3.20
C PRO A 39 17.90 2.07 3.88
N ALA A 40 18.94 2.84 4.20
CA ALA A 40 18.79 4.15 4.80
C ALA A 40 18.02 5.13 3.91
N LEU A 41 18.29 5.15 2.60
CA LEU A 41 17.55 5.97 1.64
C LEU A 41 16.09 5.55 1.53
N VAL A 42 15.79 4.24 1.55
CA VAL A 42 14.40 3.75 1.59
C VAL A 42 13.68 4.22 2.85
N LEU A 43 14.33 4.13 4.00
CA LEU A 43 13.78 4.59 5.28
C LEU A 43 13.51 6.09 5.25
N VAL A 44 14.48 6.89 4.80
CA VAL A 44 14.36 8.35 4.69
C VAL A 44 13.21 8.73 3.75
N GLU A 45 13.12 8.11 2.58
CA GLU A 45 12.03 8.34 1.62
C GLU A 45 10.66 8.00 2.23
N ALA A 46 10.53 6.82 2.85
CA ALA A 46 9.28 6.37 3.45
C ALA A 46 8.81 7.29 4.59
N VAL A 47 9.73 7.73 5.45
CA VAL A 47 9.40 8.59 6.61
C VAL A 47 9.18 10.04 6.19
N SER A 48 10.00 10.58 5.27
CA SER A 48 9.89 11.98 4.86
C SER A 48 8.55 12.29 4.19
N ARG A 49 7.96 11.33 3.47
CA ARG A 49 6.62 11.48 2.88
C ARG A 49 5.52 11.75 3.89
N MET A 50 5.71 11.30 5.14
CA MET A 50 4.75 11.50 6.24
C MET A 50 4.85 12.89 6.85
N ILE A 51 5.87 13.68 6.49
CA ILE A 51 6.07 15.03 7.01
C ILE A 51 5.24 16.01 6.16
N PRO A 52 4.35 16.83 6.78
CA PRO A 52 3.57 17.82 6.05
C PRO A 52 4.45 18.78 5.23
N GLY A 53 4.09 18.98 3.98
CA GLY A 53 4.81 19.88 3.06
C GLY A 53 5.96 19.23 2.28
N VAL A 54 6.35 18.00 2.57
CA VAL A 54 7.35 17.26 1.76
C VAL A 54 6.72 16.76 0.46
N VAL A 55 5.49 16.24 0.53
CA VAL A 55 4.72 15.86 -0.67
C VAL A 55 3.78 17.01 -1.03
N GLY A 56 3.77 17.41 -2.32
CA GLY A 56 3.03 18.56 -2.78
C GLY A 56 1.50 18.50 -2.62
N LYS A 57 0.94 17.27 -2.53
CA LYS A 57 -0.49 17.03 -2.28
C LYS A 57 -0.64 15.95 -1.21
N TRP A 58 -1.12 16.35 -0.04
CA TRP A 58 -1.35 15.43 1.07
C TRP A 58 -2.36 14.33 0.74
N GLU A 59 -3.36 14.61 -0.09
CA GLU A 59 -4.35 13.64 -0.55
C GLU A 59 -3.72 12.44 -1.25
N SER A 60 -2.51 12.59 -1.80
CA SER A 60 -1.76 11.47 -2.40
C SER A 60 -1.21 10.52 -1.34
N VAL A 61 -0.77 11.06 -0.20
CA VAL A 61 -0.28 10.26 0.94
C VAL A 61 -1.45 9.57 1.63
N ASP A 62 -2.57 10.27 1.78
CA ASP A 62 -3.78 9.76 2.43
C ASP A 62 -4.36 8.51 1.73
N THR A 63 -4.14 8.38 0.43
CA THR A 63 -4.61 7.22 -0.37
C THR A 63 -3.55 6.13 -0.58
N ASP A 64 -2.33 6.32 -0.05
CA ASP A 64 -1.26 5.32 -0.15
C ASP A 64 -1.55 4.08 0.71
N SER A 65 -0.93 2.96 0.33
CA SER A 65 -0.98 1.73 1.11
C SER A 65 -0.45 1.97 2.52
N PHE A 66 -1.05 1.29 3.49
CA PHE A 66 -0.70 1.29 4.92
C PHE A 66 -1.10 2.54 5.69
N TYR A 67 -1.36 3.67 5.06
CA TYR A 67 -1.73 4.91 5.77
C TYR A 67 -3.04 4.74 6.58
N HIS A 68 -4.03 4.10 6.00
CA HIS A 68 -5.28 3.72 6.68
C HIS A 68 -5.36 2.22 7.01
N GLY A 69 -4.23 1.58 7.26
CA GLY A 69 -4.14 0.18 7.69
C GLY A 69 -4.45 -0.85 6.60
N VAL A 70 -4.68 -0.46 5.35
CA VAL A 70 -4.96 -1.37 4.23
C VAL A 70 -4.08 -1.07 3.03
N LEU A 71 -4.06 -1.94 2.03
CA LEU A 71 -3.40 -1.65 0.75
C LEU A 71 -4.17 -0.59 -0.03
N GLY A 72 -3.47 0.18 -0.85
CA GLY A 72 -4.09 1.15 -1.76
C GLY A 72 -4.96 0.48 -2.84
N PRO A 73 -5.97 1.20 -3.37
CA PRO A 73 -6.80 0.71 -4.46
C PRO A 73 -6.02 0.64 -5.77
N PRO A 74 -6.48 -0.17 -6.75
CA PRO A 74 -5.88 -0.20 -8.07
C PRO A 74 -5.97 1.16 -8.76
N GLN A 75 -4.89 1.54 -9.43
CA GLN A 75 -4.81 2.80 -10.16
C GLN A 75 -5.02 2.58 -11.65
N TYR A 76 -5.74 3.51 -12.28
CA TYR A 76 -6.00 3.50 -13.71
C TYR A 76 -5.54 4.82 -14.33
N THR A 77 -5.05 4.74 -15.56
CA THR A 77 -4.61 5.89 -16.35
C THR A 77 -5.27 5.90 -17.73
N ARG A 78 -5.03 6.92 -18.52
CA ARG A 78 -5.45 7.01 -19.92
C ARG A 78 -4.67 6.02 -20.80
N PRO A 79 -5.28 5.48 -21.85
CA PRO A 79 -6.66 5.67 -22.33
C PRO A 79 -7.70 4.88 -21.49
N PRO A 80 -9.01 5.20 -21.58
CA PRO A 80 -10.07 4.50 -20.84
C PRO A 80 -10.25 3.03 -21.26
N GLU A 81 -9.71 2.63 -22.40
CA GLU A 81 -9.64 1.25 -22.84
C GLU A 81 -8.26 0.95 -23.43
N PHE A 82 -7.65 -0.17 -22.99
CA PHE A 82 -6.38 -0.66 -23.50
C PHE A 82 -6.44 -2.17 -23.73
N ARG A 83 -6.28 -2.60 -24.97
CA ARG A 83 -6.32 -4.02 -25.39
C ARG A 83 -7.59 -4.76 -24.92
N GLY A 84 -8.75 -4.13 -25.05
CA GLY A 84 -10.02 -4.68 -24.60
C GLY A 84 -10.29 -4.58 -23.10
N MET A 85 -9.30 -4.14 -22.29
CA MET A 85 -9.46 -3.92 -20.86
C MET A 85 -9.93 -2.49 -20.59
N ARG A 86 -11.07 -2.34 -19.95
CA ARG A 86 -11.70 -1.04 -19.69
C ARG A 86 -11.45 -0.56 -18.25
N VAL A 87 -11.29 0.74 -18.11
CA VAL A 87 -11.36 1.41 -16.80
C VAL A 87 -12.78 1.22 -16.25
N PRO A 88 -12.96 0.87 -14.97
CA PRO A 88 -14.27 0.78 -14.34
C PRO A 88 -15.10 2.05 -14.53
N GLU A 89 -16.35 1.91 -14.97
CA GLU A 89 -17.22 3.05 -15.31
C GLU A 89 -17.43 4.02 -14.15
N VAL A 90 -17.45 3.51 -12.91
CA VAL A 90 -17.57 4.34 -11.71
C VAL A 90 -16.46 5.39 -11.61
N LEU A 91 -15.26 5.10 -12.12
CA LEU A 91 -14.14 6.04 -12.12
C LEU A 91 -14.23 7.12 -13.20
N LEU A 92 -15.10 6.94 -14.20
CA LEU A 92 -15.32 7.88 -15.30
C LEU A 92 -16.51 8.81 -15.05
N GLY A 93 -17.38 8.48 -14.10
CA GLY A 93 -18.67 9.13 -13.89
C GLY A 93 -18.66 10.42 -13.08
N GLY A 94 -17.54 10.88 -12.51
CA GLY A 94 -17.45 12.12 -11.73
C GLY A 94 -18.17 12.10 -10.36
N ASN A 95 -18.83 11.02 -9.97
CA ASN A 95 -19.46 10.88 -8.66
C ASN A 95 -18.41 10.52 -7.61
N HIS A 96 -17.89 11.53 -6.90
CA HIS A 96 -16.81 11.36 -5.92
C HIS A 96 -17.15 10.40 -4.79
N ALA A 97 -18.40 10.38 -4.32
CA ALA A 97 -18.81 9.45 -3.26
C ALA A 97 -18.78 7.99 -3.74
N ALA A 98 -19.31 7.72 -4.94
CA ALA A 98 -19.26 6.39 -5.55
C ALA A 98 -17.83 5.95 -5.85
N ILE A 99 -16.99 6.86 -6.33
CA ILE A 99 -15.55 6.62 -6.57
C ILE A 99 -14.84 6.27 -5.27
N GLY A 100 -15.07 7.04 -4.19
CA GLY A 100 -14.47 6.79 -2.88
C GLY A 100 -14.86 5.41 -2.33
N ARG A 101 -16.16 5.08 -2.35
CA ARG A 101 -16.66 3.78 -1.91
C ARG A 101 -16.07 2.61 -2.74
N TRP A 102 -16.02 2.77 -4.06
CA TRP A 102 -15.42 1.77 -4.94
C TRP A 102 -13.93 1.57 -4.63
N ARG A 103 -13.17 2.66 -4.48
CA ARG A 103 -11.73 2.61 -4.11
C ARG A 103 -11.52 1.88 -2.78
N ARG A 104 -12.33 2.20 -1.75
CA ARG A 104 -12.22 1.52 -0.45
C ARG A 104 -12.52 0.02 -0.58
N LYS A 105 -13.55 -0.35 -1.33
CA LYS A 105 -13.91 -1.74 -1.60
C LYS A 105 -12.78 -2.51 -2.30
N GLU A 106 -12.16 -1.93 -3.32
CA GLU A 106 -11.04 -2.56 -4.03
C GLU A 106 -9.76 -2.62 -3.18
N ALA A 107 -9.52 -1.63 -2.34
CA ALA A 107 -8.44 -1.65 -1.35
C ALA A 107 -8.60 -2.83 -0.38
N LEU A 108 -9.80 -3.03 0.16
CA LEU A 108 -10.13 -4.16 1.04
C LEU A 108 -10.02 -5.50 0.31
N ARG A 109 -10.44 -5.58 -0.96
CA ARG A 109 -10.27 -6.78 -1.81
C ARG A 109 -8.79 -7.15 -1.95
N ALA A 110 -7.96 -6.18 -2.32
CA ALA A 110 -6.51 -6.37 -2.48
C ALA A 110 -5.84 -6.75 -1.15
N THR A 111 -6.26 -6.12 -0.04
CA THR A 111 -5.73 -6.42 1.30
C THR A 111 -6.07 -7.83 1.72
N ARG A 112 -7.32 -8.25 1.56
CA ARG A 112 -7.75 -9.61 1.90
C ARG A 112 -6.98 -10.69 1.13
N GLU A 113 -6.66 -10.43 -0.13
CA GLU A 113 -5.98 -11.38 -1.00
C GLU A 113 -4.46 -11.44 -0.77
N ARG A 114 -3.83 -10.32 -0.41
CA ARG A 114 -2.37 -10.19 -0.39
C ARG A 114 -1.79 -9.99 1.00
N ARG A 115 -2.52 -9.32 1.88
CA ARG A 115 -2.10 -8.94 3.23
C ARG A 115 -3.26 -9.05 4.23
N PRO A 116 -3.83 -10.27 4.41
CA PRO A 116 -4.95 -10.50 5.34
C PRO A 116 -4.61 -10.12 6.79
N ASP A 117 -3.33 -10.10 7.15
CA ASP A 117 -2.81 -9.63 8.43
C ASP A 117 -3.13 -8.17 8.74
N LEU A 118 -3.42 -7.33 7.73
CA LEU A 118 -3.79 -5.93 7.91
C LEU A 118 -5.27 -5.70 8.20
N LEU A 119 -6.11 -6.74 8.20
CA LEU A 119 -7.55 -6.61 8.42
C LEU A 119 -7.94 -6.63 9.92
N GLU A 120 -7.10 -6.10 10.81
CA GLU A 120 -7.32 -6.16 12.25
C GLU A 120 -8.19 -5.00 12.79
N ASN A 121 -8.07 -3.80 12.23
CA ASN A 121 -8.72 -2.57 12.73
C ASN A 121 -9.69 -1.99 11.69
N LEU A 122 -10.72 -2.74 11.36
CA LEU A 122 -11.72 -2.35 10.37
C LEU A 122 -12.87 -1.54 10.98
N THR A 123 -13.38 -0.59 10.21
CA THR A 123 -14.62 0.13 10.55
C THR A 123 -15.84 -0.73 10.25
N SER A 124 -17.01 -0.33 10.77
CA SER A 124 -18.29 -0.98 10.43
C SER A 124 -18.56 -0.95 8.91
N GLU A 125 -18.24 0.17 8.25
CA GLU A 125 -18.36 0.32 6.80
C GLU A 125 -17.43 -0.65 6.03
N ASP A 126 -16.22 -0.88 6.53
CA ASP A 126 -15.30 -1.85 5.95
C ASP A 126 -15.81 -3.28 6.06
N MET A 127 -16.42 -3.63 7.18
CA MET A 127 -17.04 -4.95 7.37
C MET A 127 -18.21 -5.17 6.41
N ASP A 128 -19.05 -4.15 6.19
CA ASP A 128 -20.14 -4.22 5.22
C ASP A 128 -19.59 -4.41 3.79
N LEU A 129 -18.54 -3.69 3.43
CA LEU A 129 -17.86 -3.84 2.13
C LEU A 129 -17.23 -5.22 1.94
N LEU A 130 -16.65 -5.80 3.00
CA LEU A 130 -16.12 -7.17 2.95
C LEU A 130 -17.24 -8.20 2.80
N ALA A 131 -18.36 -8.04 3.48
CA ALA A 131 -19.52 -8.91 3.31
C ALA A 131 -20.09 -8.85 1.88
N GLU A 132 -20.13 -7.65 1.25
CA GLU A 132 -20.48 -7.53 -0.16
C GLU A 132 -19.50 -8.28 -1.07
N LEU A 133 -18.18 -8.17 -0.80
CA LEU A 133 -17.15 -8.88 -1.57
C LEU A 133 -17.28 -10.40 -1.46
N GLU A 134 -17.73 -10.92 -0.31
CA GLU A 134 -18.00 -12.35 -0.14
C GLU A 134 -19.23 -12.79 -0.93
N ALA A 135 -20.30 -12.00 -0.88
CA ALA A 135 -21.51 -12.26 -1.66
C ALA A 135 -21.25 -12.25 -3.18
N GLU A 136 -20.35 -11.37 -3.67
CA GLU A 136 -19.92 -11.36 -5.07
C GLU A 136 -19.14 -12.62 -5.46
N ARG A 137 -18.30 -13.15 -4.58
CA ARG A 137 -17.53 -14.39 -4.79
C ARG A 137 -18.40 -15.63 -4.91
N GLY A 138 -19.52 -15.65 -4.19
CA GLY A 138 -20.48 -16.75 -4.22
C GLY A 138 -21.37 -16.80 -5.48
N ARG A 139 -21.34 -15.75 -6.30
CA ARG A 139 -22.07 -15.72 -7.58
C ARG A 139 -21.22 -16.35 -8.68
N PRO A 140 -21.71 -17.37 -9.38
CA PRO A 140 -20.98 -17.91 -10.55
C PRO A 140 -20.75 -16.81 -11.57
N ASN A 141 -19.52 -16.68 -12.04
CA ASN A 141 -19.10 -15.69 -13.01
C ASN A 141 -19.71 -16.00 -14.38
N THR A 142 -20.88 -15.43 -14.68
CA THR A 142 -21.62 -15.62 -15.93
C THR A 142 -21.02 -14.87 -17.12
N ASP A 143 -19.96 -14.06 -16.91
CA ASP A 143 -19.38 -13.23 -17.97
C ASP A 143 -18.19 -13.89 -18.74
N LYS A 144 -17.75 -15.10 -18.33
CA LYS A 144 -16.67 -15.81 -19.04
C LYS A 144 -17.12 -16.64 -20.25
N GLU A 145 -18.42 -16.82 -20.45
CA GLU A 145 -18.94 -17.69 -21.54
C GLU A 145 -19.28 -16.95 -22.84
N LYS A 146 -19.08 -15.64 -22.94
CA LYS A 146 -19.41 -14.87 -24.15
C LYS A 146 -18.21 -14.46 -25.00
N SER A 147 -17.05 -15.06 -24.79
CA SER A 147 -15.84 -14.79 -25.60
C SER A 147 -15.16 -16.10 -26.02
N GLN A 148 -15.89 -16.93 -26.75
CA GLN A 148 -15.33 -17.94 -27.65
C GLN A 148 -15.90 -17.76 -29.03
#